data_4e2b458b45353017bb323e801c877d88
#
_entry.id   4e2b458b45353017bb323e801c877d88
#
_cell.length_a   1.000
_cell.length_b   1.000
_cell.length_c   1.000
_cell.angle_alpha   90.00
_cell.angle_beta   90.00
_cell.angle_gamma   90.00
#
_symmetry.space_group_name_H-M   'P 1'
#
loop_
_entity.id
_entity.type
_entity.pdbx_description
1 polymer ?
#
loop_
_entity_poly.entity_id
_entity_poly.type
_entity_poly.pdbx_seq_one_letter_code
_entity_poly.pdbx_strand_id
1 'polypeptide(L)'
;PGIGFQQRKDYSYYSGSVQYGWLPGISSPLISTQLEINEEIYVNNPSGTIESGTTGLQQNFNFKSGFNGMVGIEHSYENVDREFSLSRDVSVIAGEYRFTQAVAHLHSSASRRFLMNVDAYAGGYYDGNLLRIGLEPEWNIGSSVQLGFAYEYNRAVFSDRDKDFTGNIARLKSLVMFSTKFSLSAFIQYNSVENGVSSNIRLRYNPKEGNDLYIVINEGRNTYR
;
A
#
# COMPACT_ATOMS: atom_id res chain seq x y z
N PRO A 1 -14.72 -11.86 21.97
CA PRO A 1 -13.37 -11.34 21.94
C PRO A 1 -12.56 -12.08 20.89
N GLY A 2 -12.34 -11.41 19.71
CA GLY A 2 -11.56 -11.98 18.63
C GLY A 2 -10.06 -11.86 18.92
N ILE A 3 -9.29 -12.82 18.43
CA ILE A 3 -7.83 -12.76 18.44
C ILE A 3 -7.41 -11.93 17.22
N GLY A 4 -6.98 -10.68 17.45
CA GLY A 4 -6.50 -9.80 16.40
C GLY A 4 -6.89 -8.33 16.60
N PHE A 5 -6.23 -7.44 15.86
CA PHE A 5 -6.56 -6.03 15.81
C PHE A 5 -7.78 -5.81 14.90
N GLN A 6 -8.87 -5.27 15.43
CA GLN A 6 -10.04 -4.84 14.68
C GLN A 6 -10.06 -3.31 14.62
N GLN A 7 -9.95 -2.76 13.43
CA GLN A 7 -10.03 -1.31 13.20
C GLN A 7 -11.44 -0.77 13.48
N ARG A 8 -12.49 -1.56 13.21
CA ARG A 8 -13.90 -1.20 13.39
C ARG A 8 -14.60 -2.24 14.23
N LYS A 9 -15.56 -1.80 15.03
CA LYS A 9 -16.38 -2.67 15.89
C LYS A 9 -17.85 -2.45 15.56
N ASP A 10 -18.62 -3.54 15.58
CA ASP A 10 -20.07 -3.52 15.42
C ASP A 10 -20.56 -2.75 14.19
N TYR A 11 -20.16 -3.23 13.02
CA TYR A 11 -20.49 -2.62 11.73
C TYR A 11 -21.08 -3.66 10.77
N SER A 12 -21.82 -3.16 9.79
CA SER A 12 -22.22 -3.91 8.59
C SER A 12 -21.42 -3.40 7.39
N TYR A 13 -20.93 -4.31 6.56
CA TYR A 13 -20.20 -4.01 5.34
C TYR A 13 -21.00 -4.44 4.13
N TYR A 14 -21.17 -3.52 3.21
CA TYR A 14 -21.82 -3.75 1.92
C TYR A 14 -20.84 -3.44 0.81
N SER A 15 -20.78 -4.31 -0.19
CA SER A 15 -19.98 -4.07 -1.38
C SER A 15 -20.67 -4.61 -2.62
N GLY A 16 -20.40 -3.98 -3.75
CA GLY A 16 -20.89 -4.40 -5.03
C GLY A 16 -20.02 -3.87 -6.15
N SER A 17 -20.00 -4.57 -7.28
CA SER A 17 -19.33 -4.08 -8.48
C SER A 17 -20.07 -4.49 -9.75
N VAL A 18 -19.92 -3.65 -10.78
CA VAL A 18 -20.34 -3.92 -12.14
C VAL A 18 -19.14 -3.77 -13.06
N GLN A 19 -18.92 -4.77 -13.90
CA GLN A 19 -17.73 -4.84 -14.73
C GLN A 19 -18.12 -5.10 -16.18
N TYR A 20 -17.44 -4.41 -17.12
CA TYR A 20 -17.50 -4.67 -18.52
C TYR A 20 -16.11 -4.82 -19.12
N GLY A 21 -15.82 -6.03 -19.60
CA GLY A 21 -14.52 -6.39 -20.16
C GLY A 21 -14.59 -6.67 -21.65
N TRP A 22 -13.50 -6.39 -22.38
CA TRP A 22 -13.34 -6.72 -23.78
C TRP A 22 -11.92 -7.12 -24.13
N LEU A 23 -11.80 -7.84 -25.25
CA LEU A 23 -10.55 -8.32 -25.81
C LEU A 23 -10.24 -7.54 -27.10
N PRO A 24 -9.25 -6.62 -27.08
CA PRO A 24 -8.99 -5.71 -28.20
C PRO A 24 -8.48 -6.36 -29.49
N GLY A 25 -8.18 -7.67 -29.49
CA GLY A 25 -7.74 -8.42 -30.67
C GLY A 25 -6.23 -8.56 -30.82
N ILE A 26 -5.83 -9.26 -31.90
CA ILE A 26 -4.45 -9.77 -32.05
C ILE A 26 -3.42 -8.63 -32.25
N SER A 27 -3.80 -7.56 -32.94
CA SER A 27 -2.92 -6.42 -33.22
C SER A 27 -2.72 -5.46 -32.04
N SER A 28 -3.57 -5.53 -31.02
CA SER A 28 -3.46 -4.71 -29.81
C SER A 28 -2.30 -5.17 -28.92
N PRO A 29 -1.60 -4.26 -28.22
CA PRO A 29 -0.67 -4.64 -27.16
C PRO A 29 -1.37 -5.21 -25.93
N LEU A 30 -2.69 -4.99 -25.79
CA LEU A 30 -3.51 -5.50 -24.69
C LEU A 30 -4.00 -6.93 -24.98
N ILE A 31 -4.01 -7.76 -23.94
CA ILE A 31 -4.75 -9.03 -23.91
C ILE A 31 -6.21 -8.73 -23.61
N SER A 32 -6.47 -7.94 -22.60
CA SER A 32 -7.80 -7.57 -22.13
C SER A 32 -7.78 -6.20 -21.48
N THR A 33 -8.94 -5.57 -21.46
CA THR A 33 -9.18 -4.37 -20.68
C THR A 33 -10.59 -4.41 -20.11
N GLN A 34 -10.84 -3.77 -18.98
CA GLN A 34 -12.08 -3.87 -18.24
C GLN A 34 -12.39 -2.55 -17.55
N LEU A 35 -13.58 -2.02 -17.80
CA LEU A 35 -14.14 -0.92 -17.04
C LEU A 35 -14.93 -1.49 -15.87
N GLU A 36 -14.73 -0.92 -14.70
CA GLU A 36 -15.38 -1.36 -13.47
C GLU A 36 -15.90 -0.16 -12.69
N ILE A 37 -17.09 -0.29 -12.15
CA ILE A 37 -17.65 0.57 -11.12
C ILE A 37 -17.81 -0.29 -9.88
N ASN A 38 -17.27 0.16 -8.77
CA ASN A 38 -17.36 -0.51 -7.48
C ASN A 38 -17.84 0.44 -6.40
N GLU A 39 -18.53 -0.13 -5.42
CA GLU A 39 -19.06 0.56 -4.25
C GLU A 39 -18.73 -0.25 -3.00
N GLU A 40 -18.30 0.45 -1.95
CA GLU A 40 -18.07 -0.13 -0.62
C GLU A 40 -18.65 0.82 0.43
N ILE A 41 -19.42 0.27 1.37
CA ILE A 41 -20.08 1.06 2.43
C ILE A 41 -19.93 0.34 3.77
N TYR A 42 -19.50 1.08 4.78
CA TYR A 42 -19.47 0.65 6.16
C TYR A 42 -20.51 1.41 6.97
N VAL A 43 -21.40 0.67 7.62
CA VAL A 43 -22.48 1.21 8.46
C VAL A 43 -22.24 0.81 9.90
N ASN A 44 -22.23 1.77 10.79
CA ASN A 44 -22.18 1.54 12.22
C ASN A 44 -23.52 0.96 12.69
N ASN A 45 -23.52 -0.25 13.25
CA ASN A 45 -24.77 -0.93 13.64
C ASN A 45 -25.50 -0.24 14.81
N PRO A 46 -24.82 0.23 15.88
CA PRO A 46 -25.47 0.91 16.98
C PRO A 46 -26.20 2.21 16.58
N SER A 47 -25.63 2.99 15.68
CA SER A 47 -26.20 4.27 15.25
C SER A 47 -27.02 4.18 13.96
N GLY A 48 -26.79 3.16 13.14
CA GLY A 48 -27.33 3.04 11.79
C GLY A 48 -26.76 4.05 10.78
N THR A 49 -25.69 4.78 11.12
CA THR A 49 -25.07 5.79 10.27
C THR A 49 -23.95 5.21 9.41
N ILE A 50 -23.72 5.79 8.23
CA ILE A 50 -22.57 5.42 7.40
C ILE A 50 -21.31 5.98 8.07
N GLU A 51 -20.34 5.10 8.37
CA GLU A 51 -19.02 5.47 8.86
C GLU A 51 -18.10 5.88 7.72
N SER A 52 -18.10 5.09 6.64
CA SER A 52 -17.34 5.41 5.44
C SER A 52 -17.93 4.72 4.21
N GLY A 53 -17.61 5.26 3.06
CA GLY A 53 -17.96 4.68 1.78
C GLY A 53 -16.97 5.10 0.70
N THR A 54 -16.80 4.25 -0.30
CA THR A 54 -15.95 4.53 -1.46
C THR A 54 -16.65 4.06 -2.72
N THR A 55 -16.83 4.98 -3.67
CA THR A 55 -17.30 4.69 -5.02
C THR A 55 -16.13 4.84 -5.98
N GLY A 56 -15.78 3.78 -6.69
CA GLY A 56 -14.69 3.75 -7.67
C GLY A 56 -15.19 3.60 -9.10
N LEU A 57 -14.56 4.32 -10.03
CA LEU A 57 -14.63 4.08 -11.47
C LEU A 57 -13.22 3.83 -11.95
N GLN A 58 -12.95 2.63 -12.46
CA GLN A 58 -11.59 2.23 -12.82
C GLN A 58 -11.53 1.51 -14.15
N GLN A 59 -10.43 1.68 -14.86
CA GLN A 59 -10.07 0.98 -16.08
C GLN A 59 -8.86 0.09 -15.81
N ASN A 60 -9.07 -1.22 -15.91
CA ASN A 60 -8.04 -2.24 -15.76
C ASN A 60 -7.44 -2.60 -17.12
N PHE A 61 -6.14 -2.89 -17.17
CA PHE A 61 -5.38 -3.23 -18.38
C PHE A 61 -4.50 -4.46 -18.12
N ASN A 62 -4.56 -5.41 -19.06
CA ASN A 62 -3.63 -6.54 -19.10
C ASN A 62 -2.89 -6.52 -20.44
N PHE A 63 -1.58 -6.34 -20.41
CA PHE A 63 -0.74 -6.25 -21.59
C PHE A 63 -0.13 -7.60 -21.96
N LYS A 64 0.09 -7.84 -23.26
CA LYS A 64 0.80 -9.01 -23.77
C LYS A 64 2.24 -9.13 -23.24
N SER A 65 2.85 -8.01 -22.86
CA SER A 65 4.17 -7.98 -22.20
C SER A 65 4.17 -8.55 -20.78
N GLY A 66 2.98 -8.89 -20.22
CA GLY A 66 2.78 -9.32 -18.85
C GLY A 66 2.65 -8.16 -17.85
N PHE A 67 2.75 -6.93 -18.30
CA PHE A 67 2.35 -5.77 -17.49
C PHE A 67 0.83 -5.80 -17.26
N ASN A 68 0.42 -5.44 -16.08
CA ASN A 68 -0.98 -5.12 -15.78
C ASN A 68 -1.06 -3.82 -14.98
N GLY A 69 -2.20 -3.19 -15.01
CA GLY A 69 -2.40 -1.95 -14.29
C GLY A 69 -3.85 -1.52 -14.27
N MET A 70 -4.09 -0.51 -13.47
CA MET A 70 -5.37 0.14 -13.30
C MET A 70 -5.17 1.64 -13.18
N VAL A 71 -6.07 2.40 -13.79
CA VAL A 71 -6.25 3.84 -13.53
C VAL A 71 -7.70 4.11 -13.22
N GLY A 72 -7.96 5.03 -12.30
CA GLY A 72 -9.34 5.30 -11.89
C GLY A 72 -9.51 6.60 -11.13
N ILE A 73 -10.74 6.80 -10.73
CA ILE A 73 -11.16 7.87 -9.83
C ILE A 73 -11.94 7.22 -8.69
N GLU A 74 -11.61 7.59 -7.46
CA GLU A 74 -12.30 7.17 -6.26
C GLU A 74 -12.93 8.37 -5.57
N HIS A 75 -14.20 8.26 -5.23
CA HIS A 75 -14.93 9.20 -4.40
C HIS A 75 -15.17 8.59 -3.03
N SER A 76 -14.63 9.21 -1.99
CA SER A 76 -14.69 8.73 -0.62
C SER A 76 -15.59 9.60 0.24
N TYR A 77 -16.36 8.96 1.11
CA TYR A 77 -17.05 9.55 2.25
C TYR A 77 -16.45 8.98 3.54
N GLU A 78 -16.11 9.86 4.49
CA GLU A 78 -15.59 9.49 5.80
C GLU A 78 -16.29 10.31 6.89
N ASN A 79 -16.88 9.62 7.87
CA ASN A 79 -17.38 10.23 9.10
C ASN A 79 -16.35 10.00 10.22
N VAL A 80 -15.59 11.01 10.55
CA VAL A 80 -14.52 10.97 11.53
C VAL A 80 -15.11 11.32 12.90
N ASP A 81 -15.29 10.30 13.75
CA ASP A 81 -15.89 10.47 15.09
C ASP A 81 -15.01 11.28 16.05
N ARG A 82 -13.69 11.20 15.91
CA ARG A 82 -12.74 11.89 16.76
C ARG A 82 -11.50 12.30 16.00
N GLU A 83 -10.91 13.40 16.41
CA GLU A 83 -9.64 13.87 15.87
C GLU A 83 -8.54 12.80 15.96
N PHE A 84 -7.74 12.69 14.89
CA PHE A 84 -6.53 11.87 14.86
C PHE A 84 -5.39 12.60 14.16
N SER A 85 -4.15 12.32 14.56
CA SER A 85 -2.96 12.98 14.03
C SER A 85 -2.42 12.24 12.80
N LEU A 86 -2.09 13.00 11.75
CA LEU A 86 -1.32 12.55 10.59
C LEU A 86 0.18 12.73 10.80
N SER A 87 0.55 13.80 11.54
CA SER A 87 1.92 14.10 11.95
C SER A 87 1.88 14.85 13.29
N ARG A 88 3.02 15.38 13.75
CA ARG A 88 3.07 16.17 14.99
C ARG A 88 2.23 17.44 14.91
N ASP A 89 2.15 18.07 13.73
CA ASP A 89 1.57 19.39 13.54
C ASP A 89 0.28 19.38 12.72
N VAL A 90 -0.09 18.21 12.17
CA VAL A 90 -1.26 18.05 11.29
C VAL A 90 -2.16 16.94 11.81
N SER A 91 -3.43 17.28 12.03
CA SER A 91 -4.49 16.35 12.42
C SER A 91 -5.70 16.49 11.50
N VAL A 92 -6.51 15.43 11.44
CA VAL A 92 -7.85 15.44 10.87
C VAL A 92 -8.84 15.63 12.02
N ILE A 93 -9.66 16.66 11.93
CA ILE A 93 -10.64 17.02 12.94
C ILE A 93 -11.87 16.09 12.81
N ALA A 94 -12.63 15.89 13.88
CA ALA A 94 -13.90 15.17 13.82
C ALA A 94 -14.89 15.90 12.89
N GLY A 95 -15.57 15.15 12.01
CA GLY A 95 -16.50 15.70 11.04
C GLY A 95 -16.74 14.75 9.86
N GLU A 96 -17.63 15.16 8.97
CA GLU A 96 -17.95 14.45 7.75
C GLU A 96 -17.13 15.02 6.58
N TYR A 97 -16.50 14.14 5.83
CA TYR A 97 -15.64 14.48 4.70
C TYR A 97 -16.08 13.78 3.43
N ARG A 98 -15.97 14.48 2.31
CA ARG A 98 -16.14 13.93 0.97
C ARG A 98 -15.03 14.44 0.09
N PHE A 99 -14.32 13.53 -0.53
CA PHE A 99 -13.18 13.88 -1.37
C PHE A 99 -13.01 12.91 -2.52
N THR A 100 -12.33 13.35 -3.57
CA THR A 100 -12.12 12.57 -4.78
C THR A 100 -10.64 12.53 -5.10
N GLN A 101 -10.14 11.33 -5.47
CA GLN A 101 -8.76 11.09 -5.83
C GLN A 101 -8.68 10.40 -7.19
N ALA A 102 -7.71 10.76 -7.98
CA ALA A 102 -7.23 9.94 -9.08
C ALA A 102 -6.30 8.87 -8.53
N VAL A 103 -6.45 7.64 -9.00
CA VAL A 103 -5.67 6.49 -8.55
C VAL A 103 -5.04 5.78 -9.74
N ALA A 104 -3.83 5.26 -9.56
CA ALA A 104 -3.15 4.44 -10.57
C ALA A 104 -2.31 3.37 -9.89
N HIS A 105 -2.41 2.13 -10.39
CA HIS A 105 -1.60 1.00 -9.98
C HIS A 105 -1.01 0.34 -11.21
N LEU A 106 0.30 0.13 -11.22
CA LEU A 106 1.02 -0.51 -12.31
C LEU A 106 1.89 -1.63 -11.75
N HIS A 107 1.78 -2.81 -12.34
CA HIS A 107 2.54 -4.00 -11.94
C HIS A 107 3.26 -4.57 -13.15
N SER A 108 4.55 -4.82 -13.00
CA SER A 108 5.32 -5.54 -14.01
C SER A 108 5.04 -7.04 -13.94
N SER A 109 5.36 -7.77 -15.02
CA SER A 109 5.21 -9.23 -15.04
C SER A 109 6.04 -9.91 -13.97
N ALA A 110 5.40 -10.77 -13.18
CA ALA A 110 6.05 -11.60 -12.15
C ALA A 110 7.10 -12.60 -12.70
N SER A 111 7.10 -12.87 -14.01
CA SER A 111 8.07 -13.76 -14.67
C SER A 111 9.43 -13.10 -14.98
N ARG A 112 9.57 -11.81 -14.73
CA ARG A 112 10.80 -11.07 -14.99
C ARG A 112 11.78 -11.13 -13.83
N ARG A 113 13.08 -10.99 -14.14
CA ARG A 113 14.12 -10.86 -13.10
C ARG A 113 14.03 -9.54 -12.34
N PHE A 114 13.50 -8.52 -12.99
CA PHE A 114 13.24 -7.22 -12.39
C PHE A 114 11.73 -6.98 -12.40
N LEU A 115 11.19 -6.79 -11.23
CA LEU A 115 9.79 -6.48 -10.95
C LEU A 115 9.68 -5.01 -10.55
N MET A 116 8.57 -4.36 -10.88
CA MET A 116 8.28 -2.99 -10.48
C MET A 116 6.78 -2.87 -10.19
N ASN A 117 6.44 -2.41 -9.01
CA ASN A 117 5.11 -1.95 -8.68
C ASN A 117 5.15 -0.44 -8.46
N VAL A 118 4.14 0.24 -8.98
CA VAL A 118 3.95 1.68 -8.83
C VAL A 118 2.52 1.94 -8.41
N ASP A 119 2.35 2.68 -7.33
CA ASP A 119 1.07 3.14 -6.82
C ASP A 119 1.06 4.67 -6.76
N ALA A 120 -0.01 5.30 -7.22
CA ALA A 120 -0.15 6.75 -7.18
C ALA A 120 -1.59 7.14 -6.82
N TYR A 121 -1.70 8.12 -5.93
CA TYR A 121 -2.96 8.75 -5.53
C TYR A 121 -2.77 10.26 -5.57
N ALA A 122 -3.71 10.98 -6.17
CA ALA A 122 -3.66 12.43 -6.24
C ALA A 122 -5.07 13.03 -6.20
N GLY A 123 -5.30 14.00 -5.33
CA GLY A 123 -6.59 14.68 -5.23
C GLY A 123 -6.95 15.10 -3.82
N GLY A 124 -8.26 15.20 -3.56
CA GLY A 124 -8.77 15.56 -2.25
C GLY A 124 -8.39 14.57 -1.15
N TYR A 125 -8.21 15.06 0.06
CA TYR A 125 -7.91 14.25 1.23
C TYR A 125 -8.43 14.95 2.47
N TYR A 126 -9.57 14.50 3.00
CA TYR A 126 -10.35 15.21 4.00
C TYR A 126 -10.66 16.65 3.58
N ASP A 127 -10.15 17.65 4.32
CA ASP A 127 -10.26 19.09 4.03
C ASP A 127 -9.03 19.67 3.31
N GLY A 128 -8.17 18.79 2.75
CA GLY A 128 -6.95 19.16 2.01
C GLY A 128 -6.79 18.38 0.71
N ASN A 129 -5.55 18.31 0.25
CA ASN A 129 -5.14 17.54 -0.93
C ASN A 129 -3.97 16.62 -0.60
N LEU A 130 -3.92 15.46 -1.22
CA LEU A 130 -2.88 14.46 -1.09
C LEU A 130 -2.23 14.17 -2.45
N LEU A 131 -0.91 14.06 -2.44
CA LEU A 131 -0.14 13.34 -3.44
C LEU A 131 0.62 12.21 -2.74
N ARG A 132 0.32 10.97 -3.11
CA ARG A 132 1.03 9.78 -2.66
C ARG A 132 1.59 9.04 -3.86
N ILE A 133 2.87 8.67 -3.78
CA ILE A 133 3.55 7.87 -4.80
C ILE A 133 4.31 6.76 -4.09
N GLY A 134 4.02 5.52 -4.46
CA GLY A 134 4.72 4.32 -4.02
C GLY A 134 5.49 3.69 -5.18
N LEU A 135 6.74 3.29 -4.94
CA LEU A 135 7.61 2.59 -5.88
C LEU A 135 8.18 1.36 -5.19
N GLU A 136 7.98 0.18 -5.78
CA GLU A 136 8.48 -1.08 -5.23
C GLU A 136 9.22 -1.89 -6.30
N PRO A 137 10.48 -1.52 -6.63
CA PRO A 137 11.34 -2.37 -7.43
C PRO A 137 11.83 -3.60 -6.65
N GLU A 138 11.83 -4.73 -7.33
CA GLU A 138 12.40 -5.99 -6.83
C GLU A 138 13.29 -6.61 -7.89
N TRP A 139 14.45 -7.10 -7.52
CA TRP A 139 15.41 -7.73 -8.41
C TRP A 139 15.75 -9.14 -7.92
N ASN A 140 15.46 -10.13 -8.76
CA ASN A 140 15.79 -11.54 -8.57
C ASN A 140 17.07 -11.87 -9.33
N ILE A 141 18.20 -11.93 -8.62
CA ILE A 141 19.53 -12.19 -9.17
C ILE A 141 19.81 -13.70 -9.09
N GLY A 142 19.53 -14.40 -10.19
CA GLY A 142 19.61 -15.86 -10.20
C GLY A 142 18.55 -16.48 -9.29
N SER A 143 18.89 -17.64 -8.72
CA SER A 143 18.02 -18.39 -7.78
C SER A 143 18.34 -18.12 -6.31
N SER A 144 19.38 -17.33 -6.03
CA SER A 144 19.97 -17.25 -4.70
C SER A 144 19.90 -15.88 -4.05
N VAL A 145 19.63 -14.82 -4.82
CA VAL A 145 19.60 -13.46 -4.29
C VAL A 145 18.36 -12.72 -4.76
N GLN A 146 17.61 -12.20 -3.81
CA GLN A 146 16.48 -11.30 -4.01
C GLN A 146 16.76 -9.98 -3.29
N LEU A 147 16.63 -8.88 -4.01
CA LEU A 147 16.73 -7.52 -3.48
C LEU A 147 15.45 -6.78 -3.78
N GLY A 148 14.80 -6.27 -2.76
CA GLY A 148 13.61 -5.43 -2.87
C GLY A 148 13.87 -4.08 -2.23
N PHE A 149 13.41 -3.03 -2.90
CA PHE A 149 13.37 -1.69 -2.35
C PHE A 149 11.91 -1.20 -2.42
N ALA A 150 11.45 -0.47 -1.42
CA ALA A 150 10.17 0.22 -1.47
C ALA A 150 10.39 1.65 -1.02
N TYR A 151 9.82 2.59 -1.76
CA TYR A 151 9.82 3.99 -1.39
C TYR A 151 8.41 4.55 -1.51
N GLU A 152 7.94 5.19 -0.46
CA GLU A 152 6.65 5.84 -0.41
C GLU A 152 6.84 7.31 -0.07
N TYR A 153 6.34 8.18 -0.94
CA TYR A 153 6.26 9.62 -0.76
C TYR A 153 4.81 10.01 -0.53
N ASN A 154 4.55 10.73 0.55
CA ASN A 154 3.25 11.28 0.89
C ASN A 154 3.39 12.78 1.13
N ARG A 155 2.60 13.59 0.44
CA ARG A 155 2.48 15.03 0.71
C ARG A 155 1.01 15.41 0.79
N ALA A 156 0.58 15.83 1.97
CA ALA A 156 -0.75 16.39 2.19
C ALA A 156 -0.64 17.89 2.46
N VAL A 157 -1.53 18.68 1.86
CA VAL A 157 -1.57 20.14 1.98
C VAL A 157 -2.99 20.56 2.38
N PHE A 158 -3.11 21.26 3.49
CA PHE A 158 -4.35 21.76 4.08
C PHE A 158 -4.34 23.30 4.02
N SER A 159 -4.63 23.85 2.84
CA SER A 159 -4.47 25.28 2.54
C SER A 159 -5.28 26.18 3.46
N ASP A 160 -6.50 25.78 3.82
CA ASP A 160 -7.38 26.58 4.69
C ASP A 160 -6.87 26.69 6.13
N ARG A 161 -5.95 25.81 6.52
CA ARG A 161 -5.34 25.77 7.85
C ARG A 161 -3.88 26.21 7.85
N ASP A 162 -3.33 26.56 6.68
CA ASP A 162 -1.90 26.85 6.46
C ASP A 162 -0.98 25.78 7.06
N LYS A 163 -1.34 24.51 6.77
CA LYS A 163 -0.60 23.35 7.24
C LYS A 163 -0.29 22.42 6.09
N ASP A 164 0.89 21.83 6.14
CA ASP A 164 1.29 20.76 5.24
C ASP A 164 2.06 19.67 5.98
N PHE A 165 2.11 18.51 5.36
CA PHE A 165 2.77 17.34 5.88
C PHE A 165 3.47 16.62 4.73
N THR A 166 4.72 16.26 4.94
CA THR A 166 5.48 15.42 4.01
C THR A 166 6.06 14.23 4.76
N GLY A 167 5.71 13.04 4.31
CA GLY A 167 6.20 11.78 4.86
C GLY A 167 6.91 10.95 3.80
N ASN A 168 8.06 10.40 4.16
CA ASN A 168 8.84 9.48 3.33
C ASN A 168 9.09 8.18 4.09
N ILE A 169 8.81 7.07 3.45
CA ILE A 169 9.12 5.74 3.98
C ILE A 169 10.00 5.04 2.95
N ALA A 170 11.20 4.62 3.36
CA ALA A 170 12.09 3.83 2.54
C ALA A 170 12.32 2.47 3.21
N ARG A 171 12.20 1.38 2.45
CA ARG A 171 12.40 0.01 2.91
C ARG A 171 13.37 -0.71 2.00
N LEU A 172 14.29 -1.44 2.59
CA LEU A 172 15.19 -2.36 1.90
C LEU A 172 14.91 -3.78 2.41
N LYS A 173 14.67 -4.69 1.49
CA LYS A 173 14.54 -6.12 1.76
C LYS A 173 15.62 -6.87 1.01
N SER A 174 16.28 -7.80 1.65
CA SER A 174 17.19 -8.70 0.98
C SER A 174 17.04 -10.13 1.48
N LEU A 175 17.15 -11.07 0.57
CA LEU A 175 17.25 -12.50 0.87
C LEU A 175 18.44 -13.05 0.08
N VAL A 176 19.39 -13.65 0.79
CA VAL A 176 20.55 -14.32 0.19
C VAL A 176 20.52 -15.77 0.64
N MET A 177 20.41 -16.68 -0.30
CA MET A 177 20.50 -18.12 -0.08
C MET A 177 21.91 -18.60 -0.47
N PHE A 178 22.76 -18.82 0.51
CA PHE A 178 24.12 -19.34 0.30
C PHE A 178 24.09 -20.83 -0.10
N SER A 179 23.09 -21.56 0.40
CA SER A 179 22.79 -22.94 0.06
C SER A 179 21.33 -23.27 0.42
N THR A 180 20.87 -24.47 0.13
CA THR A 180 19.54 -24.95 0.57
C THR A 180 19.39 -25.00 2.09
N LYS A 181 20.52 -25.00 2.81
CA LYS A 181 20.56 -25.08 4.29
C LYS A 181 20.84 -23.76 4.98
N PHE A 182 21.36 -22.75 4.28
CA PHE A 182 21.83 -21.52 4.89
C PHE A 182 21.38 -20.29 4.12
N SER A 183 20.65 -19.41 4.80
CA SER A 183 20.15 -18.15 4.24
C SER A 183 20.24 -16.99 5.22
N LEU A 184 20.37 -15.80 4.66
CA LEU A 184 20.35 -14.52 5.37
C LEU A 184 19.23 -13.67 4.78
N SER A 185 18.36 -13.15 5.62
CA SER A 185 17.41 -12.11 5.24
C SER A 185 17.62 -10.84 6.04
N ALA A 186 17.48 -9.70 5.42
CA ALA A 186 17.52 -8.41 6.08
C ALA A 186 16.35 -7.55 5.63
N PHE A 187 15.77 -6.83 6.58
CA PHE A 187 14.78 -5.80 6.39
C PHE A 187 15.20 -4.56 7.12
N ILE A 188 15.29 -3.44 6.41
CA ILE A 188 15.63 -2.13 6.99
C ILE A 188 14.56 -1.15 6.54
N GLN A 189 14.00 -0.38 7.45
CA GLN A 189 13.00 0.64 7.17
C GLN A 189 13.42 1.96 7.81
N TYR A 190 13.32 3.02 7.04
CA TYR A 190 13.37 4.40 7.50
C TYR A 190 11.98 5.02 7.38
N ASN A 191 11.55 5.75 8.41
CA ASN A 191 10.32 6.54 8.44
C ASN A 191 10.66 7.97 8.85
N SER A 192 10.47 8.94 7.93
CA SER A 192 10.79 10.34 8.18
C SER A 192 9.82 11.01 9.16
N VAL A 193 8.58 10.53 9.28
CA VAL A 193 7.57 11.08 10.21
C VAL A 193 7.93 10.76 11.65
N GLU A 194 8.33 9.52 11.89
CA GLU A 194 8.78 9.05 13.21
C GLU A 194 10.24 9.39 13.47
N ASN A 195 10.97 9.80 12.42
CA ASN A 195 12.43 9.95 12.44
C ASN A 195 13.12 8.71 12.99
N GLY A 196 12.68 7.57 12.54
CA GLY A 196 13.11 6.27 13.04
C GLY A 196 13.67 5.38 11.94
N VAL A 197 14.69 4.60 12.32
CA VAL A 197 15.19 3.47 11.54
C VAL A 197 14.92 2.20 12.31
N SER A 198 14.29 1.23 11.66
CA SER A 198 14.13 -0.12 12.19
C SER A 198 14.81 -1.14 11.30
N SER A 199 15.40 -2.16 11.89
CA SER A 199 16.03 -3.25 11.17
C SER A 199 15.70 -4.61 11.80
N ASN A 200 15.53 -5.61 10.92
CA ASN A 200 15.42 -7.01 11.28
C ASN A 200 16.38 -7.80 10.42
N ILE A 201 17.35 -8.45 11.00
CA ILE A 201 18.31 -9.32 10.32
C ILE A 201 18.10 -10.73 10.85
N ARG A 202 17.89 -11.69 9.93
CA ARG A 202 17.64 -13.09 10.28
C ARG A 202 18.59 -13.99 9.52
N LEU A 203 19.33 -14.76 10.25
CA LEU A 203 20.11 -15.87 9.75
C LEU A 203 19.36 -17.17 10.02
N ARG A 204 19.21 -17.99 8.99
CA ARG A 204 18.61 -19.33 9.09
C ARG A 204 19.62 -20.38 8.72
N TYR A 205 19.76 -21.40 9.57
CA TYR A 205 20.50 -22.60 9.28
C TYR A 205 19.61 -23.83 9.47
N ASN A 206 19.40 -24.58 8.39
CA ASN A 206 18.62 -25.82 8.37
C ASN A 206 19.55 -27.00 7.99
N PRO A 207 20.21 -27.64 8.95
CA PRO A 207 21.11 -28.75 8.68
C PRO A 207 20.40 -30.00 8.17
N LYS A 208 19.16 -30.22 8.61
CA LYS A 208 18.32 -31.37 8.27
C LYS A 208 16.86 -30.93 8.29
N GLU A 209 16.04 -31.54 7.43
CA GLU A 209 14.61 -31.29 7.39
C GLU A 209 13.96 -31.40 8.78
N GLY A 210 13.14 -30.39 9.13
CA GLY A 210 12.50 -30.26 10.43
C GLY A 210 13.35 -29.63 11.54
N ASN A 211 14.65 -29.35 11.31
CA ASN A 211 15.53 -28.71 12.29
C ASN A 211 15.99 -27.34 11.79
N ASP A 212 15.40 -26.28 12.30
CA ASP A 212 15.77 -24.91 11.98
C ASP A 212 16.44 -24.21 13.16
N LEU A 213 17.60 -23.61 12.94
CA LEU A 213 18.24 -22.66 13.84
C LEU A 213 18.09 -21.25 13.26
N TYR A 214 17.61 -20.33 14.08
CA TYR A 214 17.50 -18.92 13.73
C TYR A 214 18.34 -18.06 14.66
N ILE A 215 19.07 -17.11 14.08
CA ILE A 215 19.63 -15.98 14.81
C ILE A 215 18.93 -14.75 14.28
N VAL A 216 18.27 -14.00 15.15
CA VAL A 216 17.49 -12.82 14.79
C VAL A 216 18.00 -11.62 15.58
N ILE A 217 18.30 -10.54 14.85
CA ILE A 217 18.69 -9.25 15.42
C ILE A 217 17.60 -8.24 15.01
N ASN A 218 16.97 -7.64 15.99
CA ASN A 218 16.02 -6.56 15.83
C ASN A 218 16.61 -5.31 16.47
N GLU A 219 16.65 -4.21 15.71
CA GLU A 219 17.10 -2.92 16.21
C GLU A 219 16.18 -1.81 15.74
N GLY A 220 15.84 -0.89 16.64
CA GLY A 220 15.13 0.34 16.34
C GLY A 220 15.89 1.52 16.91
N ARG A 221 16.14 2.53 16.09
CA ARG A 221 16.83 3.76 16.51
C ARG A 221 16.03 4.97 16.09
N ASN A 222 15.93 5.94 16.99
CA ASN A 222 15.48 7.27 16.66
C ASN A 222 16.65 8.06 16.04
N THR A 223 16.40 8.73 14.91
CA THR A 223 17.41 9.51 14.18
C THR A 223 17.49 10.98 14.63
N TYR A 224 16.70 11.38 15.64
CA TYR A 224 16.90 12.69 16.29
C TYR A 224 18.26 12.74 17.00
N ARG A 225 19.04 13.73 16.62
CA ARG A 225 20.16 14.26 17.42
C ARG A 225 19.73 15.53 18.12
#